data_af8d5b097af052a96447f2916a4b7722
#
_entry.id   af8d5b097af052a96447f2916a4b7722
#
_cell.length_a   1.000
_cell.length_b   1.000
_cell.length_c   1.000
_cell.angle_alpha   90.00
_cell.angle_beta   90.00
_cell.angle_gamma   90.00
#
_symmetry.space_group_name_H-M   'P 1'
#
loop_
_entity.id
_entity.type
_entity.pdbx_description
1 polymer ?
#
loop_
_entity_poly.entity_id
_entity_poly.type
_entity_poly.pdbx_seq_one_letter_code
_entity_poly.pdbx_strand_id
1 'polypeptide(L)' 'MHVIEVLGPSCADCLKLELAAAHAVKEAGIEAEVRKVTDARRIRQYGVTSTPGLVIDGVVASTGRVPSAAEITDWLRGN' A
#
# COMPACT_ATOMS: atom_id res chain seq x y z
N MET A 1 15.14 -3.21 -3.86
CA MET A 1 13.81 -3.83 -3.60
C MET A 1 12.91 -2.79 -2.94
N HIS A 2 11.66 -2.71 -3.38
CA HIS A 2 10.68 -1.82 -2.76
C HIS A 2 9.96 -2.51 -1.61
N VAL A 3 9.56 -1.74 -0.62
CA VAL A 3 8.73 -2.24 0.48
C VAL A 3 7.40 -1.50 0.43
N ILE A 4 6.34 -2.26 0.27
CA ILE A 4 4.98 -1.73 0.22
C ILE A 4 4.27 -2.16 1.49
N GLU A 5 3.72 -1.20 2.23
CA GLU A 5 2.96 -1.49 3.44
C GLU A 5 1.49 -1.12 3.23
N VAL A 6 0.61 -2.06 3.54
CA VAL A 6 -0.83 -1.84 3.51
C VAL A 6 -1.28 -1.63 4.95
N LEU A 7 -1.72 -0.41 5.24
CA LEU A 7 -2.07 -0.01 6.60
C LEU A 7 -3.56 -0.13 6.83
N GLY A 8 -3.95 -0.84 7.88
CA GLY A 8 -5.33 -0.90 8.29
C GLY A 8 -5.67 -2.19 9.03
N PRO A 9 -6.81 -2.22 9.73
CA PRO A 9 -7.32 -3.46 10.29
C PRO A 9 -7.71 -4.39 9.15
N SER A 10 -7.86 -5.69 9.45
CA SER A 10 -8.23 -6.66 8.43
C SER A 10 -9.67 -6.42 7.96
N CYS A 11 -9.84 -5.54 6.99
CA CYS A 11 -11.14 -5.18 6.41
C CYS A 11 -11.17 -5.53 4.93
N ALA A 12 -12.36 -5.47 4.33
CA ALA A 12 -12.53 -5.80 2.91
C ALA A 12 -11.69 -4.89 2.00
N ASP A 13 -11.66 -3.59 2.29
CA ASP A 13 -10.90 -2.63 1.49
C ASP A 13 -9.39 -2.81 1.69
N CYS A 14 -8.96 -3.17 2.90
CA CYS A 14 -7.56 -3.47 3.16
C CYS A 14 -7.10 -4.68 2.36
N LEU A 15 -7.94 -5.70 2.26
CA LEU A 15 -7.65 -6.89 1.45
C LEU A 15 -7.60 -6.54 -0.04
N LYS A 16 -8.53 -5.71 -0.51
CA LYS A 16 -8.54 -5.26 -1.91
C LYS A 16 -7.26 -4.49 -2.24
N LEU A 17 -6.81 -3.64 -1.34
CA LEU A 17 -5.57 -2.87 -1.52
C LEU A 17 -4.36 -3.80 -1.57
N GLU A 18 -4.32 -4.79 -0.69
CA GLU A 18 -3.25 -5.78 -0.67
C GLU A 18 -3.17 -6.53 -2.01
N LEU A 19 -4.32 -6.94 -2.54
CA LEU A 19 -4.39 -7.62 -3.83
C LEU A 19 -3.97 -6.69 -4.98
N ALA A 20 -4.41 -5.43 -4.95
CA ALA A 20 -4.03 -4.45 -5.96
C ALA A 20 -2.52 -4.19 -5.95
N ALA A 21 -1.93 -4.10 -4.76
CA ALA A 21 -0.48 -3.92 -4.61
C ALA A 21 0.30 -5.12 -5.17
N ALA A 22 -0.14 -6.33 -4.84
CA ALA A 22 0.49 -7.55 -5.35
C ALA A 22 0.40 -7.63 -6.88
N HIS A 23 -0.76 -7.27 -7.44
CA HIS A 23 -0.96 -7.24 -8.88
C HIS A 23 -0.06 -6.21 -9.56
N ALA A 24 0.06 -5.03 -8.97
CA ALA A 24 0.92 -3.96 -9.50
C ALA A 24 2.38 -4.36 -9.53
N VAL A 25 2.85 -5.02 -8.49
CA VAL A 25 4.23 -5.52 -8.41
C VAL A 25 4.50 -6.53 -9.53
N LYS A 26 3.57 -7.43 -9.75
CA LYS A 26 3.68 -8.44 -10.79
C LYS A 26 3.66 -7.80 -12.19
N GLU A 27 2.74 -6.88 -12.43
CA GLU A 27 2.62 -6.18 -13.72
C GLU A 27 3.85 -5.33 -14.03
N ALA A 28 4.40 -4.67 -13.01
CA ALA A 28 5.57 -3.82 -13.19
C ALA A 28 6.87 -4.60 -13.36
N GLY A 29 6.87 -5.89 -13.00
CA GLY A 29 8.09 -6.69 -13.01
C GLY A 29 9.14 -6.20 -12.04
N ILE A 30 8.73 -5.61 -10.93
CA ILE A 30 9.60 -5.00 -9.93
C ILE A 30 9.70 -5.92 -8.72
N GLU A 31 10.88 -6.02 -8.14
CA GLU A 31 11.04 -6.72 -6.87
C GLU A 31 10.50 -5.85 -5.74
N ALA A 32 9.51 -6.35 -5.02
CA ALA A 32 8.92 -5.65 -3.90
C ALA A 32 8.35 -6.64 -2.89
N GLU A 33 8.33 -6.20 -1.63
CA GLU A 33 7.69 -6.94 -0.55
C GLU A 33 6.40 -6.22 -0.19
N VAL A 34 5.31 -6.94 -0.12
CA VAL A 34 4.01 -6.39 0.33
C VAL A 34 3.78 -6.86 1.75
N ARG A 35 3.70 -5.91 2.68
CA ARG A 35 3.49 -6.16 4.09
C ARG A 35 2.13 -5.63 4.53
N LYS A 36 1.50 -6.35 5.42
CA LYS A 36 0.27 -5.92 6.06
C LYS A 36 0.61 -5.31 7.42
N VAL A 37 0.15 -4.09 7.69
CA VAL A 37 0.36 -3.40 8.95
C VAL A 37 -0.98 -3.14 9.60
N THR A 38 -1.27 -3.87 10.68
CA THR A 38 -2.55 -3.78 11.39
C THR A 38 -2.44 -3.06 12.73
N ASP A 39 -1.21 -2.77 13.19
CA ASP A 39 -0.98 -2.09 14.45
C ASP A 39 -1.38 -0.61 14.34
N ALA A 40 -2.37 -0.21 15.12
CA ALA A 40 -2.88 1.16 15.14
C ALA A 40 -1.78 2.20 15.47
N ARG A 41 -0.82 1.84 16.29
CA ARG A 41 0.30 2.69 16.65
C ARG A 41 1.17 3.01 15.44
N ARG A 42 1.54 1.98 14.68
CA ARG A 42 2.34 2.12 13.47
C ARG A 42 1.63 2.96 12.42
N ILE A 43 0.34 2.70 12.27
CA ILE A 43 -0.49 3.46 11.32
C ILE A 43 -0.47 4.95 11.68
N ARG A 44 -0.64 5.28 12.97
CA ARG A 44 -0.60 6.66 13.44
C ARG A 44 0.76 7.31 13.25
N GLN A 45 1.85 6.55 13.37
CA GLN A 45 3.20 7.06 13.16
C GLN A 45 3.42 7.58 11.74
N TYR A 46 2.70 7.03 10.76
CA TYR A 46 2.72 7.54 9.40
C TYR A 46 1.85 8.78 9.20
N GLY A 47 1.10 9.19 10.22
CA GLY A 47 0.16 10.29 10.10
C GLY A 47 -1.12 9.93 9.38
N VAL A 48 -1.41 8.65 9.21
CA VAL A 48 -2.60 8.16 8.51
C VAL A 48 -3.79 8.13 9.44
N THR A 49 -4.84 8.87 9.11
CA THR A 49 -6.07 8.94 9.90
C THR A 49 -7.23 8.19 9.26
N SER A 50 -7.11 7.87 7.97
CA SER A 50 -8.14 7.12 7.23
C SER A 50 -7.53 5.87 6.63
N THR A 51 -8.12 4.72 6.87
CA THR A 51 -7.67 3.45 6.31
C THR A 51 -8.61 3.01 5.18
N PRO A 52 -8.12 2.23 4.22
CA PRO A 52 -6.77 1.69 4.14
C PRO A 52 -5.74 2.75 3.70
N GLY A 53 -4.50 2.56 4.13
CA GLY A 53 -3.40 3.42 3.70
C GLY A 53 -2.37 2.61 2.93
N LEU A 54 -1.70 3.25 1.97
CA LEU A 54 -0.63 2.63 1.20
C LEU A 54 0.66 3.40 1.40
N VAL A 55 1.70 2.68 1.82
CA VAL A 55 3.02 3.24 2.03
C VAL A 55 3.99 2.54 1.08
N ILE A 56 4.77 3.31 0.33
CA ILE A 56 5.78 2.78 -0.58
C ILE A 56 7.13 3.35 -0.15
N ASP A 57 8.04 2.47 0.24
CA ASP A 57 9.39 2.83 0.68
C ASP A 57 9.39 3.92 1.76
N GLY A 58 8.48 3.80 2.72
CA GLY A 58 8.39 4.73 3.83
C GLY A 58 7.60 6.00 3.55
N VAL A 59 7.09 6.19 2.33
CA VAL A 59 6.33 7.37 1.94
C VAL A 59 4.86 7.01 1.75
N VAL A 60 3.97 7.75 2.40
CA VAL A 60 2.53 7.53 2.28
C VAL A 60 2.08 7.96 0.89
N ALA A 61 1.60 7.00 0.10
CA ALA A 61 1.17 7.25 -1.27
C ALA A 61 -0.35 7.50 -1.37
N SER A 62 -1.13 6.88 -0.50
CA SER A 62 -2.60 6.96 -0.55
C SER A 62 -3.21 6.69 0.81
N THR A 63 -4.33 7.33 1.12
CA THR A 63 -5.08 7.08 2.35
C THR A 63 -6.58 7.15 2.06
N GLY A 64 -7.34 6.33 2.78
CA GLY A 64 -8.80 6.39 2.75
C GLY A 64 -9.48 5.87 1.48
N ARG A 65 -8.72 5.26 0.59
CA ARG A 65 -9.28 4.67 -0.64
C ARG A 65 -8.42 3.51 -1.12
N VAL A 66 -8.94 2.75 -2.05
CA VAL A 66 -8.21 1.66 -2.71
C VAL A 66 -7.76 2.16 -4.09
N PRO A 67 -6.47 2.52 -4.26
CA PRO A 67 -5.99 2.91 -5.58
C PRO A 67 -5.98 1.72 -6.53
N SER A 68 -6.04 1.99 -7.82
CA SER A 68 -5.97 0.95 -8.83
C SER A 68 -4.55 0.38 -8.94
N ALA A 69 -4.44 -0.82 -9.48
CA ALA A 69 -3.12 -1.41 -9.75
C ALA A 69 -2.28 -0.51 -10.68
N ALA A 70 -2.93 0.14 -11.64
CA ALA A 70 -2.25 1.06 -12.56
C ALA A 70 -1.63 2.26 -11.83
N GLU A 71 -2.36 2.86 -10.88
CA GLU A 71 -1.84 3.94 -10.06
C GLU A 71 -0.63 3.48 -9.24
N ILE A 72 -0.75 2.32 -8.61
CA ILE A 72 0.34 1.77 -7.79
C ILE A 72 1.57 1.49 -8.67
N THR A 73 1.37 0.94 -9.85
CA THR A 73 2.45 0.68 -10.80
C THR A 73 3.17 1.97 -11.16
N ASP A 74 2.44 3.04 -11.42
CA ASP A 74 3.04 4.34 -11.73
C ASP A 74 3.89 4.86 -10.57
N TRP A 75 3.39 4.73 -9.34
CA TRP A 75 4.15 5.14 -8.15
C TRP A 75 5.42 4.32 -7.98
N LEU A 76 5.35 3.01 -8.23
CA LEU A 76 6.51 2.13 -8.13
C LEU A 76 7.58 2.46 -9.18
N ARG A 77 7.16 2.96 -10.34
CA ARG A 77 8.07 3.38 -11.41
C ARG A 77 8.61 4.79 -11.23
N GLY A 78 8.16 5.50 -10.19
CA GLY A 78 8.62 6.85 -9.91
C GLY A 78 7.97 7.94 -10.76
N ASN A 79 6.81 7.65 -11.29
CA ASN A 79 6.06 8.63 -12.08
C ASN A 79 5.10 9.43 -11.21
#